data_da4d40d8ae03d450c9a6cf72bb4401de
#
_entry.id   da4d40d8ae03d450c9a6cf72bb4401de
#
_cell.length_a   1.000
_cell.length_b   1.000
_cell.length_c   1.000
_cell.angle_alpha   90.00
_cell.angle_beta   90.00
_cell.angle_gamma   90.00
#
_symmetry.space_group_name_H-M   'P 1'
#
loop_
_entity.id
_entity.type
_entity.pdbx_description
1 polymer ?
#
loop_
_entity_poly.entity_id
_entity_poly.type
_entity_poly.pdbx_seq_one_letter_code
_entity_poly.pdbx_strand_id
1 'polypeptide(L)'
;MERKAETKAPVPVIERHKSGYIKIRVAESLQDITLALKMYREGFTRNAAQRAFMAWKAMISALTVMNLDKLPRNEEERKWYHRVGYKAPKAGLRWLADRLEDIGYQDYKLTHITSTALALHRYA
;
A
#
# COMPACT_ATOMS: atom_id res chain seq x y z
N MET A 1 -19.36 27.84 22.62
CA MET A 1 -18.88 27.25 22.47
C MET A 1 -18.22 26.67 21.82
N GLU A 2 -18.08 26.72 21.07
CA GLU A 2 -17.41 26.15 20.49
C GLU A 2 -16.63 25.38 20.69
N ARG A 3 -16.66 24.91 21.18
CA ARG A 3 -15.89 24.15 21.45
C ARG A 3 -15.89 22.90 21.13
N LYS A 4 -16.77 22.36 20.67
CA LYS A 4 -16.74 21.14 20.23
C LYS A 4 -15.71 20.87 19.33
N ALA A 5 -15.36 21.68 18.41
CA ALA A 5 -14.22 21.58 17.57
C ALA A 5 -12.97 21.37 18.39
N GLU A 6 -12.94 22.00 19.54
CA GLU A 6 -11.81 21.88 20.41
C GLU A 6 -11.62 20.51 20.97
N THR A 7 -12.70 19.73 21.05
CA THR A 7 -12.63 18.40 21.61
C THR A 7 -12.43 17.32 20.58
N LYS A 8 -12.42 17.68 19.30
CA LYS A 8 -12.22 16.72 18.24
C LYS A 8 -10.77 16.34 18.11
N ALA A 9 -10.52 15.08 17.85
CA ALA A 9 -9.17 14.64 17.57
C ALA A 9 -8.67 15.30 16.28
N PRO A 10 -7.39 15.59 16.16
CA PRO A 10 -6.84 16.13 14.92
C PRO A 10 -7.08 15.19 13.76
N VAL A 11 -7.27 15.74 12.58
CA VAL A 11 -7.38 14.93 11.35
C VAL A 11 -6.03 14.27 11.10
N PRO A 12 -5.98 12.95 10.91
CA PRO A 12 -4.71 12.28 10.62
C PRO A 12 -4.03 12.88 9.39
N VAL A 13 -2.71 12.93 9.42
CA VAL A 13 -1.93 13.56 8.35
C VAL A 13 -2.28 12.97 7.00
N ILE A 14 -2.39 11.63 6.92
CA ILE A 14 -2.69 10.99 5.65
C ILE A 14 -4.04 11.42 5.09
N GLU A 15 -5.03 11.67 5.93
CA GLU A 15 -6.34 12.11 5.47
C GLU A 15 -6.27 13.47 4.79
N ARG A 16 -5.37 14.33 5.24
CA ARG A 16 -5.21 15.66 4.66
C ARG A 16 -4.45 15.65 3.34
N HIS A 17 -3.74 14.56 3.04
CA HIS A 17 -2.86 14.50 1.88
C HIS A 17 -3.14 13.30 0.98
N LYS A 18 -4.34 12.72 1.07
CA LYS A 18 -4.68 11.51 0.34
C LYS A 18 -4.37 11.59 -1.14
N SER A 19 -4.87 12.61 -1.81
CA SER A 19 -4.74 12.73 -3.26
C SER A 19 -3.27 12.76 -3.69
N GLY A 20 -2.47 13.60 -3.03
CA GLY A 20 -1.05 13.68 -3.34
C GLY A 20 -0.31 12.40 -3.06
N TYR A 21 -0.64 11.76 -1.92
CA TYR A 21 0.00 10.50 -1.55
C TYR A 21 -0.30 9.41 -2.56
N ILE A 22 -1.57 9.27 -2.98
CA ILE A 22 -1.97 8.27 -3.96
C ILE A 22 -1.22 8.48 -5.27
N LYS A 23 -1.15 9.72 -5.74
CA LYS A 23 -0.46 10.02 -7.00
C LYS A 23 1.01 9.64 -6.93
N ILE A 24 1.67 9.96 -5.82
CA ILE A 24 3.08 9.63 -5.65
C ILE A 24 3.29 8.12 -5.62
N ARG A 25 2.45 7.39 -4.88
CA ARG A 25 2.60 5.93 -4.79
C ARG A 25 2.36 5.26 -6.14
N VAL A 26 1.36 5.70 -6.88
CA VAL A 26 1.08 5.14 -8.20
C VAL A 26 2.26 5.43 -9.15
N ALA A 27 2.77 6.66 -9.14
CA ALA A 27 3.91 7.02 -9.97
C ALA A 27 5.14 6.17 -9.62
N GLU A 28 5.41 5.97 -8.33
CA GLU A 28 6.51 5.13 -7.89
C GLU A 28 6.34 3.68 -8.34
N SER A 29 5.11 3.16 -8.25
CA SER A 29 4.83 1.80 -8.67
C SER A 29 5.14 1.60 -10.15
N LEU A 30 4.68 2.53 -10.99
CA LEU A 30 4.92 2.47 -12.42
C LEU A 30 6.41 2.59 -12.73
N GLN A 31 7.09 3.52 -12.07
CA GLN A 31 8.51 3.74 -12.27
C GLN A 31 9.32 2.50 -11.85
N ASP A 32 8.99 1.94 -10.70
CA ASP A 32 9.72 0.79 -10.18
C ASP A 32 9.51 -0.46 -11.02
N ILE A 33 8.29 -0.69 -11.54
CA ILE A 33 8.07 -1.86 -12.39
C ILE A 33 8.77 -1.72 -13.74
N THR A 34 8.80 -0.51 -14.29
CA THR A 34 9.52 -0.22 -15.53
C THR A 34 11.01 -0.47 -15.34
N LEU A 35 11.56 0.01 -14.23
CA LEU A 35 12.97 -0.18 -13.92
C LEU A 35 13.28 -1.65 -13.67
N ALA A 36 12.38 -2.37 -12.99
CA ALA A 36 12.56 -3.80 -12.75
C ALA A 36 12.66 -4.57 -14.06
N LEU A 37 11.79 -4.26 -15.03
CA LEU A 37 11.83 -4.93 -16.33
C LEU A 37 13.14 -4.64 -17.05
N LYS A 38 13.61 -3.40 -17.01
CA LYS A 38 14.87 -3.03 -17.62
C LYS A 38 16.04 -3.78 -16.97
N MET A 39 16.10 -3.79 -15.65
CA MET A 39 17.13 -4.49 -14.91
C MET A 39 17.14 -5.98 -15.20
N TYR A 40 15.96 -6.57 -15.30
CA TYR A 40 15.83 -7.99 -15.60
C TYR A 40 16.40 -8.31 -16.99
N ARG A 41 16.06 -7.48 -17.98
CA ARG A 41 16.56 -7.66 -19.35
C ARG A 41 18.09 -7.51 -19.43
N GLU A 42 18.66 -6.73 -18.53
CA GLU A 42 20.11 -6.49 -18.49
C GLU A 42 20.84 -7.51 -17.62
N GLY A 43 20.14 -8.47 -17.05
CA GLY A 43 20.75 -9.54 -16.24
C GLY A 43 20.88 -9.25 -14.76
N PHE A 44 20.38 -8.10 -14.28
CA PHE A 44 20.44 -7.75 -12.86
C PHE A 44 19.21 -8.32 -12.15
N THR A 45 19.14 -9.64 -12.04
CA THR A 45 17.92 -10.32 -11.60
C THR A 45 17.54 -10.02 -10.15
N ARG A 46 18.52 -9.93 -9.24
CA ARG A 46 18.21 -9.61 -7.84
C ARG A 46 17.71 -8.19 -7.69
N ASN A 47 18.36 -7.25 -8.39
CA ASN A 47 17.93 -5.85 -8.35
C ASN A 47 16.55 -5.71 -8.96
N ALA A 48 16.27 -6.45 -10.04
CA ALA A 48 14.96 -6.45 -10.67
C ALA A 48 13.89 -6.99 -9.71
N ALA A 49 14.20 -8.07 -8.99
CA ALA A 49 13.26 -8.66 -8.03
C ALA A 49 12.92 -7.68 -6.91
N GLN A 50 13.94 -6.97 -6.40
CA GLN A 50 13.72 -5.98 -5.34
C GLN A 50 12.84 -4.83 -5.84
N ARG A 51 13.11 -4.35 -7.05
CA ARG A 51 12.30 -3.26 -7.63
C ARG A 51 10.86 -3.69 -7.87
N ALA A 52 10.66 -4.91 -8.34
CA ALA A 52 9.31 -5.44 -8.55
C ALA A 52 8.54 -5.52 -7.22
N PHE A 53 9.21 -5.94 -6.16
CA PHE A 53 8.60 -5.95 -4.82
C PHE A 53 8.21 -4.54 -4.38
N MET A 54 9.12 -3.58 -4.57
CA MET A 54 8.84 -2.18 -4.19
C MET A 54 7.68 -1.59 -4.99
N ALA A 55 7.59 -1.95 -6.28
CA ALA A 55 6.47 -1.51 -7.11
C ALA A 55 5.14 -2.01 -6.55
N TRP A 56 5.10 -3.27 -6.14
CA TRP A 56 3.88 -3.85 -5.59
C TRP A 56 3.53 -3.24 -4.25
N LYS A 57 4.53 -3.04 -3.39
CA LYS A 57 4.33 -2.41 -2.09
C LYS A 57 3.73 -1.00 -2.25
N ALA A 58 4.24 -0.23 -3.21
CA ALA A 58 3.73 1.10 -3.49
C ALA A 58 2.28 1.05 -3.98
N MET A 59 1.94 0.07 -4.82
CA MET A 59 0.57 -0.08 -5.31
C MET A 59 -0.39 -0.44 -4.19
N ILE A 60 -0.03 -1.38 -3.32
CA ILE A 60 -0.87 -1.74 -2.18
C ILE A 60 -1.05 -0.53 -1.26
N SER A 61 0.01 0.26 -1.07
CA SER A 61 -0.09 1.49 -0.28
C SER A 61 -1.11 2.47 -0.88
N ALA A 62 -1.05 2.68 -2.19
CA ALA A 62 -2.00 3.55 -2.87
C ALA A 62 -3.44 3.05 -2.73
N LEU A 63 -3.66 1.76 -2.94
CA LEU A 63 -5.00 1.16 -2.81
C LEU A 63 -5.51 1.27 -1.37
N THR A 64 -4.63 1.11 -0.40
CA THR A 64 -5.00 1.24 1.01
C THR A 64 -5.47 2.67 1.30
N VAL A 65 -4.73 3.67 0.83
CA VAL A 65 -5.11 5.07 1.06
C VAL A 65 -6.42 5.40 0.36
N MET A 66 -6.63 4.85 -0.84
CA MET A 66 -7.88 5.06 -1.57
C MET A 66 -9.09 4.51 -0.83
N ASN A 67 -8.89 3.56 0.06
CA ASN A 67 -9.97 2.84 0.73
C ASN A 67 -9.93 2.95 2.25
N LEU A 68 -9.30 4.02 2.78
CA LEU A 68 -9.17 4.21 4.22
C LEU A 68 -10.52 4.30 4.94
N ASP A 69 -11.56 4.69 4.22
CA ASP A 69 -12.90 4.76 4.79
C ASP A 69 -13.60 3.41 4.86
N LYS A 70 -13.14 2.44 4.08
CA LYS A 70 -13.79 1.14 3.97
C LYS A 70 -13.05 0.00 4.65
N LEU A 71 -11.74 0.13 4.81
CA LEU A 71 -10.92 -0.96 5.31
C LEU A 71 -11.06 -1.22 6.82
N PRO A 72 -11.09 -0.20 7.68
CA PRO A 72 -11.15 -0.48 9.11
C PRO A 72 -12.50 -1.06 9.53
N ARG A 73 -12.47 -2.09 10.35
CA ARG A 73 -13.67 -2.73 10.88
C ARG A 73 -14.02 -2.23 12.29
N ASN A 74 -13.09 -1.53 12.93
CA ASN A 74 -13.29 -0.99 14.26
C ASN A 74 -12.30 0.15 14.49
N GLU A 75 -12.41 0.79 15.65
CA GLU A 75 -11.60 1.97 15.95
C GLU A 75 -10.12 1.65 16.08
N GLU A 76 -9.79 0.49 16.62
CA GLU A 76 -8.40 0.07 16.74
C GLU A 76 -7.74 -0.09 15.39
N GLU A 77 -8.45 -0.74 14.47
CA GLU A 77 -7.95 -0.90 13.10
C GLU A 77 -7.83 0.45 12.41
N ARG A 78 -8.79 1.33 12.63
CA ARG A 78 -8.74 2.65 12.02
C ARG A 78 -7.49 3.41 12.43
N LYS A 79 -7.15 3.36 13.72
CA LYS A 79 -5.92 4.00 14.21
C LYS A 79 -4.68 3.40 13.58
N TRP A 80 -4.67 2.07 13.45
CA TRP A 80 -3.53 1.39 12.83
C TRP A 80 -3.37 1.81 11.37
N TYR A 81 -4.48 1.80 10.61
CA TYR A 81 -4.43 2.20 9.20
C TYR A 81 -3.92 3.62 9.02
N HIS A 82 -4.36 4.53 9.86
CA HIS A 82 -3.99 5.94 9.72
C HIS A 82 -2.57 6.23 10.18
N ARG A 83 -1.97 5.34 10.96
CA ARG A 83 -0.64 5.54 11.48
C ARG A 83 0.42 4.71 10.76
N VAL A 84 0.10 3.47 10.47
CA VAL A 84 1.07 2.52 9.94
C VAL A 84 0.58 1.84 8.66
N GLY A 85 -0.66 1.36 8.67
CA GLY A 85 -1.16 0.47 7.61
C GLY A 85 -1.13 1.10 6.23
N TYR A 86 -1.40 2.39 6.13
CA TYR A 86 -1.43 3.05 4.83
C TYR A 86 -0.08 3.00 4.11
N LYS A 87 1.00 2.83 4.85
CA LYS A 87 2.34 2.74 4.26
C LYS A 87 2.62 1.35 3.69
N ALA A 88 1.70 0.42 3.86
CA ALA A 88 1.83 -0.97 3.42
C ALA A 88 3.13 -1.61 3.91
N PRO A 89 3.31 -1.72 5.25
CA PRO A 89 4.53 -2.33 5.78
C PRO A 89 4.62 -3.78 5.32
N LYS A 90 5.84 -4.26 5.07
CA LYS A 90 6.05 -5.61 4.56
C LYS A 90 5.34 -6.66 5.41
N ALA A 91 5.42 -6.53 6.72
CA ALA A 91 4.81 -7.51 7.63
C ALA A 91 3.29 -7.57 7.51
N GLY A 92 2.65 -6.48 7.10
CA GLY A 92 1.20 -6.43 6.95
C GLY A 92 0.73 -6.54 5.50
N LEU A 93 1.62 -6.77 4.55
CA LEU A 93 1.29 -6.67 3.14
C LEU A 93 0.24 -7.70 2.71
N ARG A 94 0.39 -8.95 3.16
CA ARG A 94 -0.56 -10.00 2.82
C ARG A 94 -1.92 -9.74 3.45
N TRP A 95 -1.92 -9.28 4.69
CA TRP A 95 -3.16 -8.95 5.37
C TRP A 95 -3.91 -7.81 4.65
N LEU A 96 -3.16 -6.79 4.21
CA LEU A 96 -3.77 -5.69 3.47
C LEU A 96 -4.36 -6.17 2.15
N ALA A 97 -3.66 -7.04 1.42
CA ALA A 97 -4.18 -7.60 0.18
C ALA A 97 -5.48 -8.37 0.43
N ASP A 98 -5.53 -9.19 1.48
CA ASP A 98 -6.74 -9.91 1.83
C ASP A 98 -7.89 -8.96 2.13
N ARG A 99 -7.63 -7.92 2.90
CA ARG A 99 -8.68 -6.96 3.26
C ARG A 99 -9.18 -6.18 2.05
N LEU A 100 -8.29 -5.83 1.14
CA LEU A 100 -8.69 -5.17 -0.11
C LEU A 100 -9.59 -6.09 -0.94
N GLU A 101 -9.25 -7.36 -1.01
CA GLU A 101 -10.11 -8.31 -1.72
C GLU A 101 -11.49 -8.38 -1.08
N ASP A 102 -11.56 -8.36 0.24
CA ASP A 102 -12.82 -8.41 0.96
C ASP A 102 -13.75 -7.23 0.64
N ILE A 103 -13.20 -6.07 0.32
CA ILE A 103 -14.01 -4.87 0.08
C ILE A 103 -14.29 -4.62 -1.40
N GLY A 104 -13.90 -5.53 -2.29
CA GLY A 104 -14.27 -5.41 -3.69
C GLY A 104 -13.18 -5.67 -4.71
N TYR A 105 -11.97 -5.99 -4.27
CA TYR A 105 -10.85 -6.22 -5.21
C TYR A 105 -10.58 -7.71 -5.46
N GLN A 106 -11.54 -8.60 -5.16
CA GLN A 106 -11.33 -10.04 -5.26
C GLN A 106 -10.98 -10.50 -6.68
N ASP A 107 -11.44 -9.80 -7.70
CA ASP A 107 -11.17 -10.19 -9.08
C ASP A 107 -9.75 -9.90 -9.53
N TYR A 108 -9.00 -9.13 -8.75
CA TYR A 108 -7.65 -8.71 -9.14
C TYR A 108 -6.56 -9.61 -8.55
N LYS A 109 -6.95 -10.62 -7.76
CA LYS A 109 -6.01 -11.60 -7.21
C LYS A 109 -4.85 -10.97 -6.44
N LEU A 110 -5.16 -9.98 -5.63
CA LEU A 110 -4.14 -9.21 -4.90
C LEU A 110 -3.32 -10.10 -3.96
N THR A 111 -3.97 -11.04 -3.28
CA THR A 111 -3.29 -11.94 -2.35
C THR A 111 -2.29 -12.82 -3.07
N HIS A 112 -2.67 -13.32 -4.26
CA HIS A 112 -1.79 -14.15 -5.06
C HIS A 112 -0.56 -13.36 -5.52
N ILE A 113 -0.79 -12.15 -6.05
CA ILE A 113 0.31 -11.30 -6.51
C ILE A 113 1.22 -10.94 -5.34
N THR A 114 0.64 -10.66 -4.16
CA THR A 114 1.41 -10.34 -2.97
C THR A 114 2.32 -11.50 -2.57
N SER A 115 1.83 -12.73 -2.67
CA SER A 115 2.67 -13.90 -2.39
C SER A 115 3.87 -13.95 -3.32
N THR A 116 3.66 -13.67 -4.60
CA THR A 116 4.74 -13.63 -5.58
C THR A 116 5.73 -12.50 -5.25
N ALA A 117 5.20 -11.32 -4.91
CA ALA A 117 6.05 -10.18 -4.58
C ALA A 117 6.92 -10.47 -3.35
N LEU A 118 6.35 -11.12 -2.34
CA LEU A 118 7.12 -11.50 -1.14
C LEU A 118 8.19 -12.53 -1.48
N ALA A 119 7.90 -13.46 -2.40
CA ALA A 119 8.90 -14.43 -2.85
C ALA A 119 10.05 -13.71 -3.57
N LEU A 120 9.74 -12.72 -4.40
CA LEU A 120 10.77 -11.92 -5.07
C LEU A 120 11.63 -11.17 -4.05
N HIS A 121 11.02 -10.64 -3.02
CA HIS A 121 11.76 -9.94 -1.97
C HIS A 121 12.76 -10.87 -1.28
N ARG A 122 12.35 -12.11 -1.00
CA ARG A 122 13.23 -13.10 -0.38
C ARG A 122 14.38 -13.50 -1.31
N TYR A 123 14.13 -13.53 -2.60
CA TYR A 123 15.15 -13.85 -3.60
C TYR A 123 16.17 -12.72 -3.72
N ALA A 124 15.68 -11.50 -3.61
CA ALA A 124 16.57 -10.34 -3.74
C ALA A 124 17.51 -10.27 -2.54
#